data_d4d9eee4805de917dedb226600e16009
#
_entry.id   d4d9eee4805de917dedb226600e16009
#
_cell.length_a   1.000
_cell.length_b   1.000
_cell.length_c   1.000
_cell.angle_alpha   90.00
_cell.angle_beta   90.00
_cell.angle_gamma   90.00
#
_symmetry.space_group_name_H-M   'P 1'
#
loop_
_entity.id
_entity.type
_entity.pdbx_description
1 polymer ?
#
loop_
_entity_poly.entity_id
_entity_poly.type
_entity_poly.pdbx_seq_one_letter_code
_entity_poly.pdbx_strand_id
1 'polypeptide(L)'
;MPAPFRLRLALPVLLSAAAVVSPAIAQPRPANPAPAVAAVTAPLRILWIGNSYTYVNDLPRTLTLLALAAGENRVPAITAVLKGGQFLRGHAARPDLPALIAQGWDYVVLQDQSLAPIQQPDTVLAYGTRLGTLATQAGAKVLLYVTWPRRDAPNTAEAIVATYTKLAAAIGATVVPVGPAWMAMREEAPTAELYIDDGSHPSPIGTYLAASTFYRVLYGKSATGLPPQAFQVRGNRYLPDTLPMAVAPLTLPAEQVQAAQRAVERVMRAVARPSR
;
A
#
# COMPACT_ATOMS: atom_id res chain seq x y z
N MET A 1 111.16 -42.42 -45.01
CA MET A 1 110.01 -42.57 -45.88
C MET A 1 108.76 -42.37 -45.07
N PRO A 2 108.02 -41.25 -45.29
CA PRO A 2 106.90 -40.93 -44.39
C PRO A 2 105.61 -41.59 -44.85
N ALA A 3 104.82 -42.01 -43.89
CA ALA A 3 103.48 -42.58 -44.06
C ALA A 3 102.41 -41.44 -44.20
N PRO A 4 101.37 -41.67 -44.93
CA PRO A 4 100.37 -40.63 -45.22
C PRO A 4 99.34 -40.40 -44.12
N PHE A 5 99.06 -39.15 -43.88
CA PHE A 5 98.08 -38.60 -43.02
C PHE A 5 96.67 -38.89 -43.56
N ARG A 6 95.78 -39.56 -42.73
CA ARG A 6 94.35 -39.68 -43.10
C ARG A 6 93.52 -38.68 -42.31
N LEU A 7 92.97 -37.73 -43.07
CA LEU A 7 92.03 -36.77 -42.57
C LEU A 7 90.63 -37.39 -42.41
N ARG A 8 90.13 -37.46 -41.19
CA ARG A 8 88.73 -37.88 -40.91
C ARG A 8 87.86 -36.65 -40.84
N LEU A 9 86.94 -36.51 -41.79
CA LEU A 9 85.83 -35.54 -41.77
C LEU A 9 84.77 -36.05 -40.74
N ALA A 10 84.47 -35.27 -39.70
CA ALA A 10 83.33 -35.46 -38.83
C ALA A 10 82.15 -34.62 -39.38
N LEU A 11 81.09 -35.32 -39.75
CA LEU A 11 79.78 -34.66 -40.07
C LEU A 11 79.07 -34.26 -38.78
N PRO A 12 78.51 -33.02 -38.65
CA PRO A 12 77.67 -32.69 -37.54
C PRO A 12 76.26 -33.22 -37.76
N VAL A 13 75.75 -33.99 -36.78
CA VAL A 13 74.37 -34.45 -36.68
C VAL A 13 73.54 -33.30 -36.16
N LEU A 14 72.69 -32.71 -37.01
CA LEU A 14 71.69 -31.78 -36.62
C LEU A 14 70.51 -32.53 -35.93
N LEU A 15 70.38 -32.40 -34.61
CA LEU A 15 69.20 -32.80 -33.89
C LEU A 15 68.09 -31.68 -34.05
N SER A 16 67.13 -32.01 -34.86
CA SER A 16 65.88 -31.18 -34.94
C SER A 16 65.01 -31.46 -33.71
N ALA A 17 64.97 -30.50 -32.78
CA ALA A 17 64.00 -30.53 -31.67
C ALA A 17 62.60 -30.18 -32.22
N ALA A 18 61.75 -31.16 -32.34
CA ALA A 18 60.31 -30.97 -32.61
C ALA A 18 59.64 -30.41 -31.35
N ALA A 19 59.22 -29.11 -31.38
CA ALA A 19 58.40 -28.52 -30.31
C ALA A 19 57.00 -29.13 -30.35
N VAL A 20 56.65 -29.95 -29.36
CA VAL A 20 55.30 -30.44 -29.13
C VAL A 20 54.46 -29.30 -28.58
N VAL A 21 53.66 -28.68 -29.45
CA VAL A 21 52.65 -27.69 -29.00
C VAL A 21 51.47 -28.47 -28.41
N SER A 22 51.38 -28.50 -27.09
CA SER A 22 50.21 -29.03 -26.39
C SER A 22 49.04 -28.06 -26.60
N PRO A 23 47.86 -28.52 -27.04
CA PRO A 23 46.68 -27.66 -27.08
C PRO A 23 46.29 -27.21 -25.65
N ALA A 24 46.27 -25.93 -25.40
CA ALA A 24 45.74 -25.36 -24.15
C ALA A 24 44.26 -25.71 -24.04
N ILE A 25 43.92 -26.59 -23.11
CA ILE A 25 42.54 -26.90 -22.75
C ILE A 25 41.98 -25.61 -22.13
N ALA A 26 41.11 -24.93 -22.88
CA ALA A 26 40.38 -23.75 -22.37
C ALA A 26 39.57 -24.17 -21.13
N GLN A 27 39.92 -23.62 -19.97
CA GLN A 27 39.13 -23.81 -18.76
C GLN A 27 37.72 -23.20 -18.99
N PRO A 28 36.64 -23.92 -18.59
CA PRO A 28 35.30 -23.38 -18.69
C PRO A 28 35.23 -22.09 -17.84
N ARG A 29 34.84 -21.02 -18.47
CA ARG A 29 34.57 -19.72 -17.81
C ARG A 29 33.55 -19.98 -16.69
N PRO A 30 33.77 -19.51 -15.44
CA PRO A 30 32.79 -19.69 -14.40
C PRO A 30 31.45 -19.06 -14.88
N ALA A 31 30.40 -19.88 -14.85
CA ALA A 31 29.07 -19.41 -15.19
C ALA A 31 28.73 -18.26 -14.25
N ASN A 32 28.31 -17.13 -14.83
CA ASN A 32 27.74 -16.03 -14.01
C ASN A 32 26.68 -16.65 -13.09
N PRO A 33 26.73 -16.38 -11.77
CA PRO A 33 25.66 -16.82 -10.90
C PRO A 33 24.34 -16.29 -11.47
N ALA A 34 23.38 -17.19 -11.64
CA ALA A 34 22.03 -16.81 -12.04
C ALA A 34 21.57 -15.67 -11.10
N PRO A 35 20.88 -14.64 -11.61
CA PRO A 35 20.38 -13.57 -10.76
C PRO A 35 19.60 -14.20 -9.62
N ALA A 36 20.01 -13.89 -8.38
CA ALA A 36 19.31 -14.38 -7.20
C ALA A 36 17.84 -14.01 -7.35
N VAL A 37 16.97 -15.02 -7.44
CA VAL A 37 15.52 -14.81 -7.41
C VAL A 37 15.26 -14.06 -6.11
N ALA A 38 14.85 -12.79 -6.22
CA ALA A 38 14.53 -11.98 -5.06
C ALA A 38 13.53 -12.79 -4.22
N ALA A 39 13.88 -13.05 -2.96
CA ALA A 39 13.00 -13.79 -2.07
C ALA A 39 11.63 -13.09 -2.06
N VAL A 40 10.58 -13.81 -2.45
CA VAL A 40 9.22 -13.29 -2.41
C VAL A 40 8.92 -12.97 -0.96
N THR A 41 8.92 -11.69 -0.62
CA THR A 41 8.61 -11.25 0.74
C THR A 41 7.13 -11.54 1.02
N ALA A 42 6.83 -12.03 2.23
CA ALA A 42 5.45 -12.29 2.64
C ALA A 42 4.58 -11.02 2.44
N PRO A 43 3.34 -11.17 1.96
CA PRO A 43 2.46 -10.01 1.74
C PRO A 43 2.21 -9.24 3.04
N LEU A 44 1.84 -7.98 2.91
CA LEU A 44 1.40 -7.17 4.04
C LEU A 44 -0.05 -7.54 4.37
N ARG A 45 -0.26 -8.29 5.47
CA ARG A 45 -1.57 -8.80 5.86
C ARG A 45 -2.38 -7.72 6.58
N ILE A 46 -3.51 -7.33 6.00
CA ILE A 46 -4.36 -6.27 6.55
C ILE A 46 -5.78 -6.80 6.75
N LEU A 47 -6.30 -6.70 7.98
CA LEU A 47 -7.72 -6.86 8.25
C LEU A 47 -8.39 -5.49 8.22
N TRP A 48 -9.41 -5.33 7.37
CA TRP A 48 -10.14 -4.07 7.24
C TRP A 48 -11.56 -4.23 7.75
N ILE A 49 -11.91 -3.49 8.80
CA ILE A 49 -13.23 -3.48 9.43
C ILE A 49 -13.87 -2.12 9.15
N GLY A 50 -14.98 -2.11 8.41
CA GLY A 50 -15.60 -0.86 7.98
C GLY A 50 -16.92 -1.03 7.25
N ASN A 51 -17.21 -0.11 6.35
CA ASN A 51 -18.49 -0.07 5.66
C ASN A 51 -18.35 0.41 4.20
N SER A 52 -19.39 1.04 3.66
CA SER A 52 -19.43 1.50 2.26
C SER A 52 -18.35 2.51 1.88
N TYR A 53 -17.84 3.31 2.82
CA TYR A 53 -16.74 4.23 2.55
C TYR A 53 -15.44 3.51 2.19
N THR A 54 -15.35 2.23 2.51
CA THR A 54 -14.23 1.35 2.13
C THR A 54 -14.51 0.59 0.83
N TYR A 55 -15.71 0.03 0.64
CA TYR A 55 -15.95 -0.84 -0.51
C TYR A 55 -16.42 -0.12 -1.78
N VAL A 56 -16.97 1.08 -1.69
CA VAL A 56 -17.36 1.85 -2.89
C VAL A 56 -16.09 2.19 -3.69
N ASN A 57 -16.11 1.84 -4.98
CA ASN A 57 -14.96 1.90 -5.89
C ASN A 57 -13.73 1.10 -5.45
N ASP A 58 -13.89 0.14 -4.53
CA ASP A 58 -12.88 -0.84 -4.11
C ASP A 58 -11.56 -0.20 -3.64
N LEU A 59 -11.64 0.54 -2.53
CA LEU A 59 -10.46 1.14 -1.90
C LEU A 59 -9.35 0.10 -1.59
N PRO A 60 -9.65 -1.10 -1.04
CA PRO A 60 -8.64 -2.12 -0.78
C PRO A 60 -7.86 -2.52 -2.05
N ARG A 61 -8.57 -2.75 -3.15
CA ARG A 61 -7.97 -3.13 -4.42
C ARG A 61 -7.19 -1.97 -5.06
N THR A 62 -7.68 -0.73 -4.94
CA THR A 62 -6.97 0.47 -5.39
C THR A 62 -5.64 0.59 -4.64
N LEU A 63 -5.63 0.46 -3.32
CA LEU A 63 -4.40 0.49 -2.50
C LEU A 63 -3.41 -0.61 -2.92
N THR A 64 -3.89 -1.84 -3.12
CA THR A 64 -3.06 -2.97 -3.57
C THR A 64 -2.42 -2.67 -4.93
N LEU A 65 -3.19 -2.12 -5.87
CA LEU A 65 -2.70 -1.74 -7.20
C LEU A 65 -1.64 -0.64 -7.12
N LEU A 66 -1.85 0.39 -6.30
CA LEU A 66 -0.87 1.47 -6.10
C LEU A 66 0.44 0.93 -5.53
N ALA A 67 0.38 0.07 -4.51
CA ALA A 67 1.55 -0.54 -3.90
C ALA A 67 2.32 -1.44 -4.89
N LEU A 68 1.60 -2.25 -5.67
CA LEU A 68 2.18 -3.12 -6.69
C LEU A 68 2.90 -2.30 -7.77
N ALA A 69 2.25 -1.26 -8.28
CA ALA A 69 2.81 -0.39 -9.32
C ALA A 69 3.99 0.46 -8.81
N ALA A 70 4.03 0.78 -7.53
CA ALA A 70 5.16 1.45 -6.87
C ALA A 70 6.34 0.50 -6.59
N GLY A 71 6.21 -0.79 -6.88
CA GLY A 71 7.25 -1.79 -6.67
C GLY A 71 7.51 -2.11 -5.19
N GLU A 72 6.46 -2.06 -4.36
CA GLU A 72 6.61 -2.38 -2.94
C GLU A 72 6.92 -3.85 -2.71
N ASN A 73 7.90 -4.13 -1.85
CA ASN A 73 8.33 -5.49 -1.55
C ASN A 73 7.25 -6.31 -0.83
N ARG A 74 6.41 -5.68 -0.02
CA ARG A 74 5.27 -6.28 0.66
C ARG A 74 3.98 -5.65 0.16
N VAL A 75 3.34 -6.30 -0.81
CA VAL A 75 2.06 -5.84 -1.37
C VAL A 75 0.92 -6.19 -0.39
N PRO A 76 -0.10 -5.30 -0.20
CA PRO A 76 -1.20 -5.58 0.70
C PRO A 76 -2.02 -6.82 0.28
N ALA A 77 -2.21 -7.74 1.21
CA ALA A 77 -3.19 -8.82 1.14
C ALA A 77 -4.31 -8.48 2.15
N ILE A 78 -5.43 -7.98 1.64
CA ILE A 78 -6.49 -7.39 2.44
C ILE A 78 -7.65 -8.36 2.60
N THR A 79 -7.98 -8.70 3.84
CA THR A 79 -9.26 -9.31 4.22
C THR A 79 -10.17 -8.22 4.74
N ALA A 80 -11.38 -8.12 4.19
CA ALA A 80 -12.30 -7.03 4.50
C ALA A 80 -13.60 -7.55 5.12
N VAL A 81 -13.95 -6.99 6.28
CA VAL A 81 -15.21 -7.22 7.00
C VAL A 81 -16.04 -5.95 6.86
N LEU A 82 -16.83 -5.88 5.78
CA LEU A 82 -17.54 -4.68 5.37
C LEU A 82 -19.04 -4.92 5.31
N LYS A 83 -19.83 -3.95 5.77
CA LYS A 83 -21.29 -3.94 5.62
C LYS A 83 -21.76 -2.50 5.46
N GLY A 84 -22.67 -2.25 4.52
CA GLY A 84 -23.22 -0.91 4.24
C GLY A 84 -23.80 -0.27 5.50
N GLY A 85 -23.44 0.99 5.79
CA GLY A 85 -23.91 1.75 6.94
C GLY A 85 -23.51 1.23 8.31
N GLN A 86 -22.66 0.19 8.40
CA GLN A 86 -22.35 -0.45 9.68
C GLN A 86 -21.45 0.42 10.56
N PHE A 87 -21.74 0.35 11.84
CA PHE A 87 -20.96 0.96 12.93
C PHE A 87 -19.94 -0.03 13.51
N LEU A 88 -18.86 0.45 14.11
CA LEU A 88 -17.92 -0.41 14.85
C LEU A 88 -18.62 -1.22 15.94
N ARG A 89 -19.64 -0.65 16.62
CA ARG A 89 -20.45 -1.42 17.61
C ARG A 89 -21.11 -2.66 17.01
N GLY A 90 -21.61 -2.55 15.77
CA GLY A 90 -22.24 -3.67 15.08
C GLY A 90 -21.24 -4.73 14.63
N HIS A 91 -20.04 -4.33 14.24
CA HIS A 91 -18.93 -5.25 13.99
C HIS A 91 -18.49 -5.95 15.29
N ALA A 92 -18.35 -5.20 16.38
CA ALA A 92 -17.95 -5.74 17.67
C ALA A 92 -18.98 -6.73 18.28
N ALA A 93 -20.23 -6.71 17.83
CA ALA A 93 -21.26 -7.67 18.21
C ALA A 93 -21.19 -9.01 17.44
N ARG A 94 -20.35 -9.10 16.40
CA ARG A 94 -20.18 -10.34 15.63
C ARG A 94 -19.40 -11.38 16.45
N PRO A 95 -19.93 -12.61 16.63
CA PRO A 95 -19.28 -13.63 17.43
C PRO A 95 -18.00 -14.18 16.82
N ASP A 96 -17.84 -14.13 15.49
CA ASP A 96 -16.69 -14.61 14.73
C ASP A 96 -15.53 -13.60 14.67
N LEU A 97 -15.79 -12.31 14.92
CA LEU A 97 -14.80 -11.26 14.71
C LEU A 97 -13.56 -11.37 15.63
N PRO A 98 -13.67 -11.71 16.93
CA PRO A 98 -12.50 -11.89 17.77
C PRO A 98 -11.55 -12.97 17.27
N ALA A 99 -12.08 -14.10 16.81
CA ALA A 99 -11.28 -15.18 16.24
C ALA A 99 -10.61 -14.76 14.91
N LEU A 100 -11.29 -13.94 14.10
CA LEU A 100 -10.70 -13.40 12.86
C LEU A 100 -9.58 -12.41 13.17
N ILE A 101 -9.76 -11.50 14.15
CA ILE A 101 -8.72 -10.56 14.58
C ILE A 101 -7.47 -11.30 15.07
N ALA A 102 -7.66 -12.45 15.75
CA ALA A 102 -6.56 -13.25 16.29
C ALA A 102 -5.70 -14.01 15.23
N GLN A 103 -6.02 -13.92 13.92
CA GLN A 103 -5.31 -14.67 12.88
C GLN A 103 -3.92 -14.12 12.49
N GLY A 104 -3.39 -13.12 13.23
CA GLY A 104 -2.05 -12.58 13.01
C GLY A 104 -1.99 -11.66 11.78
N TRP A 105 -2.43 -10.44 11.94
CA TRP A 105 -2.38 -9.37 10.93
C TRP A 105 -1.19 -8.45 11.19
N ASP A 106 -0.61 -7.88 10.13
CA ASP A 106 0.34 -6.77 10.29
C ASP A 106 -0.39 -5.51 10.74
N TYR A 107 -1.59 -5.30 10.15
CA TYR A 107 -2.45 -4.15 10.46
C TYR A 107 -3.92 -4.55 10.58
N VAL A 108 -4.63 -3.88 11.49
CA VAL A 108 -6.09 -3.87 11.55
C VAL A 108 -6.56 -2.44 11.32
N VAL A 109 -7.35 -2.22 10.27
CA VAL A 109 -7.95 -0.92 9.95
C VAL A 109 -9.34 -0.87 10.57
N LEU A 110 -9.63 0.19 11.32
CA LEU A 110 -10.94 0.46 11.90
C LEU A 110 -11.56 1.71 11.28
N GLN A 111 -12.77 1.57 10.73
CA GLN A 111 -13.54 2.67 10.15
C GLN A 111 -14.98 2.58 10.64
N ASP A 112 -15.45 3.61 11.34
CA ASP A 112 -16.83 3.69 11.81
C ASP A 112 -17.77 4.29 10.74
N GLN A 113 -19.05 4.32 11.03
CA GLN A 113 -20.06 4.96 10.19
C GLN A 113 -19.78 6.47 10.08
N SER A 114 -20.04 7.06 8.92
CA SER A 114 -19.62 8.43 8.54
C SER A 114 -20.05 9.54 9.54
N LEU A 115 -21.21 9.40 10.18
CA LEU A 115 -21.72 10.36 11.15
C LEU A 115 -21.40 9.97 12.61
N ALA A 116 -20.96 8.74 12.86
CA ALA A 116 -20.69 8.27 14.21
C ALA A 116 -19.69 9.15 14.97
N PRO A 117 -18.58 9.60 14.39
CA PRO A 117 -17.61 10.46 15.09
C PRO A 117 -18.19 11.80 15.55
N ILE A 118 -19.29 12.25 14.93
CA ILE A 118 -19.96 13.51 15.25
C ILE A 118 -21.13 13.30 16.19
N GLN A 119 -21.98 12.31 15.87
CA GLN A 119 -23.25 12.10 16.57
C GLN A 119 -23.14 11.19 17.78
N GLN A 120 -22.16 10.27 17.81
CA GLN A 120 -21.98 9.25 18.83
C GLN A 120 -20.48 9.06 19.19
N PRO A 121 -19.72 10.14 19.48
CA PRO A 121 -18.27 10.04 19.70
C PRO A 121 -17.88 9.05 20.80
N ASP A 122 -18.65 9.00 21.88
CA ASP A 122 -18.38 8.06 22.99
C ASP A 122 -18.58 6.60 22.57
N THR A 123 -19.52 6.33 21.65
CA THR A 123 -19.71 5.00 21.07
C THR A 123 -18.52 4.62 20.20
N VAL A 124 -18.01 5.55 19.38
CA VAL A 124 -16.80 5.34 18.58
C VAL A 124 -15.60 5.03 19.47
N LEU A 125 -15.43 5.80 20.57
CA LEU A 125 -14.37 5.56 21.53
C LEU A 125 -14.49 4.18 22.21
N ALA A 126 -15.68 3.82 22.69
CA ALA A 126 -15.90 2.56 23.39
C ALA A 126 -15.61 1.34 22.50
N TYR A 127 -16.21 1.30 21.31
CA TYR A 127 -16.07 0.13 20.43
C TYR A 127 -14.78 0.15 19.62
N GLY A 128 -14.26 1.33 19.29
CA GLY A 128 -12.93 1.49 18.70
C GLY A 128 -11.83 1.01 19.65
N THR A 129 -11.92 1.36 20.94
CA THR A 129 -11.02 0.86 21.99
C THR A 129 -11.13 -0.65 22.12
N ARG A 130 -12.33 -1.21 22.21
CA ARG A 130 -12.54 -2.66 22.30
C ARG A 130 -11.88 -3.41 21.14
N LEU A 131 -12.16 -3.03 19.90
CA LEU A 131 -11.62 -3.70 18.72
C LEU A 131 -10.12 -3.46 18.57
N GLY A 132 -9.66 -2.23 18.84
CA GLY A 132 -8.23 -1.88 18.78
C GLY A 132 -7.41 -2.63 19.82
N THR A 133 -7.93 -2.79 21.05
CA THR A 133 -7.27 -3.60 22.08
C THR A 133 -7.15 -5.07 21.67
N LEU A 134 -8.21 -5.66 21.12
CA LEU A 134 -8.15 -7.02 20.60
C LEU A 134 -7.09 -7.17 19.50
N ALA A 135 -7.02 -6.20 18.57
CA ALA A 135 -6.04 -6.22 17.51
C ALA A 135 -4.59 -6.08 18.03
N THR A 136 -4.36 -5.18 18.98
CA THR A 136 -3.04 -4.99 19.60
C THR A 136 -2.61 -6.21 20.41
N GLN A 137 -3.52 -6.83 21.15
CA GLN A 137 -3.26 -8.07 21.89
C GLN A 137 -2.91 -9.23 20.95
N ALA A 138 -3.46 -9.23 19.72
CA ALA A 138 -3.10 -10.18 18.68
C ALA A 138 -1.80 -9.82 17.93
N GLY A 139 -1.08 -8.77 18.33
CA GLY A 139 0.18 -8.33 17.74
C GLY A 139 0.05 -7.43 16.50
N ALA A 140 -1.16 -7.04 16.11
CA ALA A 140 -1.39 -6.15 14.97
C ALA A 140 -1.22 -4.68 15.35
N LYS A 141 -0.74 -3.86 14.39
CA LYS A 141 -0.81 -2.41 14.48
C LYS A 141 -2.19 -1.93 14.08
N VAL A 142 -2.76 -0.99 14.83
CA VAL A 142 -4.09 -0.45 14.53
C VAL A 142 -3.97 0.82 13.71
N LEU A 143 -4.71 0.88 12.58
CA LEU A 143 -4.88 2.06 11.75
C LEU A 143 -6.31 2.57 11.89
N LEU A 144 -6.46 3.84 12.23
CA LEU A 144 -7.75 4.50 12.32
C LEU A 144 -8.02 5.27 11.02
N TYR A 145 -9.00 4.84 10.27
CA TYR A 145 -9.40 5.48 9.03
C TYR A 145 -10.24 6.71 9.33
N VAL A 146 -9.63 7.90 9.41
CA VAL A 146 -10.34 9.18 9.56
C VAL A 146 -11.02 9.51 8.25
N THR A 147 -12.34 9.39 8.22
CA THR A 147 -13.16 9.69 7.06
C THR A 147 -13.37 11.20 6.90
N TRP A 148 -14.08 11.61 5.87
CA TRP A 148 -14.35 13.00 5.49
C TRP A 148 -15.76 13.43 5.90
N PRO A 149 -16.02 14.75 6.02
CA PRO A 149 -17.36 15.27 6.22
C PRO A 149 -18.24 15.07 4.98
N ARG A 150 -19.53 15.02 5.14
CA ARG A 150 -20.44 15.06 4.00
C ARG A 150 -20.31 16.39 3.25
N ARG A 151 -20.69 16.41 1.96
CA ARG A 151 -20.54 17.56 1.07
C ARG A 151 -21.19 18.82 1.64
N ASP A 152 -22.38 18.68 2.22
CA ASP A 152 -23.24 19.73 2.80
C ASP A 152 -22.88 20.11 4.24
N ALA A 153 -21.96 19.37 4.89
CA ALA A 153 -21.57 19.61 6.28
C ALA A 153 -20.03 19.70 6.47
N PRO A 154 -19.31 20.52 5.69
CA PRO A 154 -17.84 20.59 5.73
C PRO A 154 -17.30 21.06 7.08
N ASN A 155 -18.08 21.82 7.85
CA ASN A 155 -17.77 22.30 9.19
C ASN A 155 -17.64 21.17 10.24
N THR A 156 -18.02 19.94 9.92
CA THR A 156 -17.89 18.78 10.82
C THR A 156 -16.53 18.12 10.75
N ALA A 157 -15.64 18.53 9.84
CA ALA A 157 -14.32 17.92 9.63
C ALA A 157 -13.47 17.85 10.91
N GLU A 158 -13.42 18.95 11.67
CA GLU A 158 -12.63 19.02 12.91
C GLU A 158 -13.16 18.06 13.98
N ALA A 159 -14.48 17.94 14.14
CA ALA A 159 -15.08 17.02 15.10
C ALA A 159 -14.77 15.55 14.77
N ILE A 160 -14.78 15.20 13.47
CA ILE A 160 -14.39 13.86 13.02
C ILE A 160 -12.93 13.58 13.41
N VAL A 161 -12.01 14.50 13.09
CA VAL A 161 -10.58 14.38 13.40
C VAL A 161 -10.36 14.26 14.91
N ALA A 162 -11.02 15.10 15.70
CA ALA A 162 -10.88 15.11 17.15
C ALA A 162 -11.27 13.77 17.79
N THR A 163 -12.38 13.17 17.35
CA THR A 163 -12.83 11.86 17.85
C THR A 163 -11.82 10.75 17.55
N TYR A 164 -11.32 10.67 16.32
CA TYR A 164 -10.33 9.66 15.96
C TYR A 164 -8.96 9.92 16.59
N THR A 165 -8.56 11.18 16.79
CA THR A 165 -7.31 11.52 17.50
C THR A 165 -7.39 11.09 18.97
N LYS A 166 -8.53 11.33 19.64
CA LYS A 166 -8.78 10.87 21.00
C LYS A 166 -8.74 9.34 21.10
N LEU A 167 -9.34 8.62 20.14
CA LEU A 167 -9.27 7.17 20.06
C LEU A 167 -7.83 6.70 19.84
N ALA A 168 -7.09 7.31 18.93
CA ALA A 168 -5.69 6.97 18.64
C ALA A 168 -4.82 7.08 19.89
N ALA A 169 -4.97 8.17 20.64
CA ALA A 169 -4.25 8.37 21.91
C ALA A 169 -4.59 7.32 22.95
N ALA A 170 -5.87 6.89 23.02
CA ALA A 170 -6.32 5.91 24.00
C ALA A 170 -5.77 4.50 23.77
N ILE A 171 -5.48 4.12 22.51
CA ILE A 171 -5.07 2.74 22.16
C ILE A 171 -3.70 2.65 21.48
N GLY A 172 -2.96 3.74 21.36
CA GLY A 172 -1.67 3.76 20.66
C GLY A 172 -1.78 3.49 19.16
N ALA A 173 -2.89 3.87 18.54
CA ALA A 173 -3.13 3.63 17.11
C ALA A 173 -2.55 4.73 16.23
N THR A 174 -2.31 4.39 14.97
CA THR A 174 -1.91 5.36 13.94
C THR A 174 -3.14 5.90 13.21
N VAL A 175 -3.24 7.21 13.11
CA VAL A 175 -4.29 7.89 12.33
C VAL A 175 -3.91 7.87 10.84
N VAL A 176 -4.85 7.46 9.97
CA VAL A 176 -4.77 7.65 8.53
C VAL A 176 -5.63 8.86 8.17
N PRO A 177 -5.04 10.03 7.88
CA PRO A 177 -5.74 11.31 7.84
C PRO A 177 -6.40 11.58 6.49
N VAL A 178 -7.29 10.68 6.04
CA VAL A 178 -7.98 10.82 4.74
C VAL A 178 -8.91 12.03 4.74
N GLY A 179 -9.67 12.26 5.82
CA GLY A 179 -10.54 13.43 5.94
C GLY A 179 -9.79 14.76 5.80
N PRO A 180 -8.70 14.97 6.53
CA PRO A 180 -7.82 16.12 6.30
C PRO A 180 -7.30 16.25 4.87
N ALA A 181 -6.86 15.14 4.23
CA ALA A 181 -6.44 15.17 2.83
C ALA A 181 -7.58 15.51 1.87
N TRP A 182 -8.80 15.04 2.18
CA TRP A 182 -10.02 15.36 1.46
C TRP A 182 -10.32 16.85 1.47
N MET A 183 -10.27 17.48 2.64
CA MET A 183 -10.48 18.93 2.78
C MET A 183 -9.38 19.71 2.06
N ALA A 184 -8.12 19.27 2.18
CA ALA A 184 -7.01 19.87 1.46
C ALA A 184 -7.18 19.82 -0.07
N MET A 185 -7.69 18.71 -0.61
CA MET A 185 -7.96 18.58 -2.04
C MET A 185 -9.14 19.45 -2.50
N ARG A 186 -10.19 19.56 -1.69
CA ARG A 186 -11.32 20.47 -1.98
C ARG A 186 -10.89 21.94 -2.10
N GLU A 187 -9.89 22.35 -1.32
CA GLU A 187 -9.31 23.70 -1.42
C GLU A 187 -8.45 23.87 -2.67
N GLU A 188 -7.63 22.87 -2.98
CA GLU A 188 -6.65 22.93 -4.06
C GLU A 188 -7.26 22.72 -5.45
N ALA A 189 -8.26 21.85 -5.54
CA ALA A 189 -8.96 21.50 -6.78
C ALA A 189 -10.48 21.52 -6.56
N PRO A 190 -11.10 22.68 -6.39
CA PRO A 190 -12.52 22.80 -6.03
C PRO A 190 -13.48 22.24 -7.08
N THR A 191 -13.03 22.06 -8.32
CA THR A 191 -13.80 21.45 -9.40
C THR A 191 -13.70 19.92 -9.44
N ALA A 192 -12.82 19.32 -8.64
CA ALA A 192 -12.71 17.88 -8.55
C ALA A 192 -13.85 17.29 -7.70
N GLU A 193 -14.72 16.51 -8.33
CA GLU A 193 -15.84 15.88 -7.65
C GLU A 193 -15.37 14.67 -6.83
N LEU A 194 -15.11 14.87 -5.54
CA LEU A 194 -14.67 13.82 -4.62
C LEU A 194 -15.79 12.89 -4.16
N TYR A 195 -17.03 13.33 -4.28
CA TYR A 195 -18.22 12.56 -3.89
C TYR A 195 -18.96 12.05 -5.12
N ILE A 196 -19.71 10.97 -4.95
CA ILE A 196 -20.79 10.66 -5.89
C ILE A 196 -22.01 11.56 -5.61
N ASP A 197 -23.11 11.37 -6.34
CA ASP A 197 -24.30 12.27 -6.31
C ASP A 197 -24.94 12.40 -4.93
N ASP A 198 -24.78 11.40 -4.06
CA ASP A 198 -25.33 11.42 -2.70
C ASP A 198 -24.60 12.36 -1.72
N GLY A 199 -23.49 12.99 -2.15
CA GLY A 199 -22.70 13.92 -1.36
C GLY A 199 -22.01 13.28 -0.13
N SER A 200 -21.94 11.97 -0.07
CA SER A 200 -21.44 11.19 1.06
C SER A 200 -20.36 10.18 0.66
N HIS A 201 -20.69 9.25 -0.25
CA HIS A 201 -19.78 8.23 -0.71
C HIS A 201 -18.70 8.77 -1.66
N PRO A 202 -17.53 8.11 -1.73
CA PRO A 202 -16.42 8.57 -2.54
C PRO A 202 -16.69 8.36 -4.03
N SER A 203 -16.32 9.32 -4.85
CA SER A 203 -16.10 9.15 -6.29
C SER A 203 -14.81 8.31 -6.53
N PRO A 204 -14.50 7.90 -7.77
CA PRO A 204 -13.23 7.21 -8.04
C PRO A 204 -11.99 8.02 -7.65
N ILE A 205 -11.98 9.35 -7.86
CA ILE A 205 -10.85 10.19 -7.43
C ILE A 205 -10.81 10.35 -5.90
N GLY A 206 -11.96 10.38 -5.22
CA GLY A 206 -12.03 10.36 -3.77
C GLY A 206 -11.48 9.05 -3.20
N THR A 207 -11.78 7.91 -3.82
CA THR A 207 -11.20 6.61 -3.45
C THR A 207 -9.69 6.56 -3.70
N TYR A 208 -9.21 7.13 -4.82
CA TYR A 208 -7.79 7.26 -5.10
C TYR A 208 -7.06 8.10 -4.05
N LEU A 209 -7.64 9.23 -3.64
CA LEU A 209 -7.11 10.07 -2.57
C LEU A 209 -6.96 9.28 -1.26
N ALA A 210 -8.00 8.51 -0.89
CA ALA A 210 -7.97 7.66 0.29
C ALA A 210 -6.87 6.59 0.17
N ALA A 211 -6.79 5.87 -0.96
CA ALA A 211 -5.76 4.87 -1.21
C ALA A 211 -4.34 5.45 -1.14
N SER A 212 -4.13 6.63 -1.73
CA SER A 212 -2.84 7.33 -1.69
C SER A 212 -2.46 7.76 -0.27
N THR A 213 -3.44 8.13 0.56
CA THR A 213 -3.21 8.45 1.98
C THR A 213 -2.82 7.20 2.77
N PHE A 214 -3.51 6.08 2.55
CA PHE A 214 -3.12 4.78 3.13
C PHE A 214 -1.74 4.34 2.69
N TYR A 215 -1.42 4.45 1.40
CA TYR A 215 -0.10 4.16 0.86
C TYR A 215 0.99 4.96 1.60
N ARG A 216 0.78 6.26 1.73
CA ARG A 216 1.72 7.16 2.40
C ARG A 216 1.95 6.79 3.86
N VAL A 217 0.91 6.38 4.59
CA VAL A 217 1.00 5.94 5.99
C VAL A 217 1.66 4.57 6.11
N LEU A 218 1.27 3.60 5.29
CA LEU A 218 1.77 2.21 5.37
C LEU A 218 3.25 2.09 5.02
N TYR A 219 3.69 2.81 3.98
CA TYR A 219 5.05 2.67 3.44
C TYR A 219 5.99 3.81 3.83
N GLY A 220 5.48 4.90 4.37
CA GLY A 220 6.29 6.09 4.67
C GLY A 220 6.85 6.79 3.44
N LYS A 221 6.52 6.32 2.22
CA LYS A 221 7.00 6.85 0.95
C LYS A 221 6.04 7.89 0.39
N SER A 222 6.54 8.80 -0.47
CA SER A 222 5.70 9.82 -1.09
C SER A 222 4.61 9.21 -1.96
N ALA A 223 3.41 9.81 -1.91
CA ALA A 223 2.34 9.49 -2.84
C ALA A 223 2.55 10.10 -4.23
N THR A 224 3.51 11.04 -4.37
CA THR A 224 3.83 11.67 -5.66
C THR A 224 4.37 10.64 -6.64
N GLY A 225 3.81 10.62 -7.84
CA GLY A 225 4.20 9.67 -8.89
C GLY A 225 3.47 8.32 -8.84
N LEU A 226 2.56 8.10 -7.91
CA LEU A 226 1.67 6.94 -7.96
C LEU A 226 0.83 6.97 -9.25
N PRO A 227 0.55 5.80 -9.86
CA PRO A 227 -0.14 5.74 -11.13
C PRO A 227 -1.59 6.22 -11.04
N PRO A 228 -2.18 6.75 -12.13
CA PRO A 228 -3.52 7.33 -12.16
C PRO A 228 -4.64 6.29 -12.26
N GLN A 229 -4.46 5.11 -11.67
CA GLN A 229 -5.42 4.03 -11.77
C GLN A 229 -6.24 3.88 -10.48
N ALA A 230 -7.53 3.68 -10.68
CA ALA A 230 -8.51 3.37 -9.65
C ALA A 230 -9.56 2.38 -10.18
N PHE A 231 -10.58 2.15 -9.41
CA PHE A 231 -11.75 1.39 -9.83
C PHE A 231 -13.00 2.25 -9.72
N GLN A 232 -13.99 1.92 -10.54
CA GLN A 232 -15.32 2.55 -10.52
C GLN A 232 -16.39 1.48 -10.43
N VAL A 233 -17.44 1.73 -9.67
CA VAL A 233 -18.62 0.88 -9.62
C VAL A 233 -19.24 0.79 -11.02
N ARG A 234 -19.50 -0.43 -11.51
CA ARG A 234 -20.09 -0.66 -12.82
C ARG A 234 -21.49 -0.06 -12.88
N GLY A 235 -21.78 0.62 -13.99
CA GLY A 235 -23.08 1.25 -14.22
C GLY A 235 -23.31 2.52 -13.40
N ASN A 236 -22.27 3.07 -12.77
CA ASN A 236 -22.33 4.29 -11.94
C ASN A 236 -23.40 4.23 -10.84
N ARG A 237 -23.73 3.01 -10.38
CA ARG A 237 -24.80 2.73 -9.44
C ARG A 237 -24.25 2.14 -8.15
N TYR A 238 -24.32 2.91 -7.10
CA TYR A 238 -24.10 2.42 -5.74
C TYR A 238 -25.35 1.65 -5.29
N LEU A 239 -25.19 0.36 -4.98
CA LEU A 239 -26.23 -0.50 -4.40
C LEU A 239 -25.77 -0.96 -3.03
N PRO A 240 -26.33 -0.44 -1.93
CA PRO A 240 -25.77 -0.61 -0.57
C PRO A 240 -25.73 -2.07 -0.08
N ASP A 241 -26.56 -2.93 -0.63
CA ASP A 241 -26.70 -4.32 -0.15
C ASP A 241 -26.05 -5.38 -1.05
N THR A 242 -25.36 -4.97 -2.13
CA THR A 242 -24.68 -5.89 -3.04
C THR A 242 -23.18 -5.90 -2.83
N LEU A 243 -22.66 -6.92 -2.15
CA LEU A 243 -21.23 -7.17 -1.97
C LEU A 243 -20.84 -8.56 -2.49
N PRO A 244 -19.67 -8.69 -3.15
CA PRO A 244 -18.77 -7.62 -3.56
C PRO A 244 -19.36 -6.79 -4.71
N MET A 245 -19.11 -5.48 -4.70
CA MET A 245 -19.55 -4.61 -5.79
C MET A 245 -18.78 -4.92 -7.08
N ALA A 246 -19.51 -4.97 -8.20
CA ALA A 246 -18.88 -5.08 -9.50
C ALA A 246 -18.21 -3.75 -9.86
N VAL A 247 -16.88 -3.77 -9.98
CA VAL A 247 -16.09 -2.60 -10.35
C VAL A 247 -15.37 -2.82 -11.69
N ALA A 248 -15.04 -1.73 -12.37
CA ALA A 248 -14.21 -1.72 -13.56
C ALA A 248 -12.98 -0.85 -13.34
N PRO A 249 -11.82 -1.20 -13.91
CA PRO A 249 -10.66 -0.33 -13.91
C PRO A 249 -10.97 1.01 -14.57
N LEU A 250 -10.38 2.08 -14.03
CA LEU A 250 -10.51 3.43 -14.54
C LEU A 250 -9.15 4.13 -14.47
N THR A 251 -8.78 4.84 -15.55
CA THR A 251 -7.68 5.80 -15.53
C THR A 251 -8.23 7.18 -15.21
N LEU A 252 -7.72 7.78 -14.16
CA LEU A 252 -8.14 9.09 -13.68
C LEU A 252 -7.45 10.22 -14.46
N PRO A 253 -8.07 11.41 -14.56
CA PRO A 253 -7.43 12.59 -15.14
C PRO A 253 -6.15 12.96 -14.37
N ALA A 254 -5.05 13.17 -15.10
CA ALA A 254 -3.73 13.43 -14.52
C ALA A 254 -3.71 14.63 -13.57
N GLU A 255 -4.42 15.70 -13.91
CA GLU A 255 -4.53 16.90 -13.07
C GLU A 255 -5.16 16.60 -11.71
N GLN A 256 -6.26 15.83 -11.67
CA GLN A 256 -6.91 15.44 -10.43
C GLN A 256 -6.03 14.52 -9.59
N VAL A 257 -5.31 13.61 -10.23
CA VAL A 257 -4.34 12.72 -9.55
C VAL A 257 -3.23 13.52 -8.90
N GLN A 258 -2.65 14.48 -9.61
CA GLN A 258 -1.61 15.34 -9.07
C GLN A 258 -2.12 16.20 -7.89
N ALA A 259 -3.33 16.73 -8.00
CA ALA A 259 -3.96 17.47 -6.90
C ALA A 259 -4.17 16.57 -5.67
N ALA A 260 -4.66 15.34 -5.85
CA ALA A 260 -4.80 14.38 -4.77
C ALA A 260 -3.45 14.06 -4.09
N GLN A 261 -2.41 13.81 -4.89
CA GLN A 261 -1.06 13.54 -4.37
C GLN A 261 -0.51 14.72 -3.58
N ARG A 262 -0.64 15.95 -4.08
CA ARG A 262 -0.20 17.17 -3.36
C ARG A 262 -0.97 17.38 -2.05
N ALA A 263 -2.29 17.15 -2.07
CA ALA A 263 -3.13 17.24 -0.86
C ALA A 263 -2.67 16.24 0.22
N VAL A 264 -2.40 14.98 -0.15
CA VAL A 264 -1.84 13.97 0.74
C VAL A 264 -0.50 14.43 1.32
N GLU A 265 0.44 14.86 0.48
CA GLU A 265 1.76 15.29 0.94
C GLU A 265 1.69 16.54 1.83
N ARG A 266 0.79 17.48 1.55
CA ARG A 266 0.55 18.65 2.41
C ARG A 266 0.15 18.25 3.82
N VAL A 267 -0.83 17.36 3.93
CA VAL A 267 -1.34 16.88 5.23
C VAL A 267 -0.30 16.05 5.97
N MET A 268 0.38 15.15 5.29
CA MET A 268 1.40 14.32 5.93
C MET A 268 2.59 15.12 6.46
N ARG A 269 2.97 16.20 5.79
CA ARG A 269 3.96 17.15 6.32
C ARG A 269 3.46 17.89 7.56
N ALA A 270 2.18 18.21 7.64
CA ALA A 270 1.61 18.86 8.82
C ALA A 270 1.56 17.92 10.02
N VAL A 271 1.18 16.66 9.81
CA VAL A 271 1.15 15.62 10.86
C VAL A 271 2.55 15.29 11.40
N ALA A 272 3.59 15.35 10.56
CA ALA A 272 4.97 15.07 10.97
C ALA A 272 5.64 16.20 11.77
N ARG A 273 5.04 17.39 11.80
CA ARG A 273 5.58 18.51 12.61
C ARG A 273 5.16 18.33 14.07
N PRO A 274 6.10 18.29 15.03
CA PRO A 274 5.73 18.28 16.45
C PRO A 274 4.91 19.53 16.76
N SER A 275 3.84 19.37 17.54
CA SER A 275 3.11 20.49 18.13
C SER A 275 4.12 21.34 18.93
N ARG A 276 4.27 22.60 18.59
CA ARG A 276 5.08 23.55 19.35
C ARG A 276 4.38 23.90 20.66
#